data_0aa05c4b1e12394410ebde7d45aa4b7b
#
_entry.id   0aa05c4b1e12394410ebde7d45aa4b7b
#
_cell.length_a   1.000
_cell.length_b   1.000
_cell.length_c   1.000
_cell.angle_alpha   90.00
_cell.angle_beta   90.00
_cell.angle_gamma   90.00
#
_symmetry.space_group_name_H-M   'P 1'
#
loop_
_entity.id
_entity.type
_entity.pdbx_description
1 polymer ?
#
loop_
_entity_poly.entity_id
_entity_poly.type
_entity_poly.pdbx_seq_one_letter_code
_entity_poly.pdbx_strand_id
1 'polypeptide(L)'
;MRPAEPSRTAELVLVTADGKPLGVLPPVPVATPWWQEVEPVVQAAQQHHGVEIVVLRLIDAARHDPHGGRVTYLAEMDDPAA
;
A
#
# COMPACT_ATOMS: atom_id res chain seq x y z
N MET A 1 -11.93 -14.06 23.40
CA MET A 1 -11.57 -13.50 22.09
C MET A 1 -10.07 -13.47 21.96
N ARG A 2 -9.60 -13.95 20.87
CA ARG A 2 -8.17 -13.91 20.60
C ARG A 2 -7.75 -12.57 19.99
N PRO A 3 -6.53 -12.14 20.22
CA PRO A 3 -6.05 -10.94 19.56
C PRO A 3 -5.99 -11.16 18.06
N ALA A 4 -6.21 -10.11 17.32
CA ALA A 4 -6.09 -10.17 15.88
C ALA A 4 -4.64 -10.46 15.51
N GLU A 5 -4.45 -11.14 14.40
CA GLU A 5 -3.12 -11.28 13.82
C GLU A 5 -2.54 -9.91 13.56
N PRO A 6 -1.23 -9.75 13.73
CA PRO A 6 -0.61 -8.50 13.34
C PRO A 6 -0.92 -8.23 11.89
N SER A 7 -1.55 -7.10 11.63
CA SER A 7 -1.82 -6.64 10.30
C SER A 7 -0.97 -5.42 10.03
N ARG A 8 -0.92 -5.01 8.80
CA ARG A 8 -0.19 -3.81 8.42
C ARG A 8 -1.16 -2.75 7.95
N THR A 9 -0.70 -1.52 8.01
CA THR A 9 -1.38 -0.38 7.42
C THR A 9 -0.50 0.11 6.29
N ALA A 10 -1.04 0.16 5.09
CA ALA A 10 -0.26 0.54 3.91
C ALA A 10 -0.57 1.96 3.50
N GLU A 11 0.48 2.76 3.41
CA GLU A 11 0.41 4.09 2.84
C GLU A 11 0.97 4.01 1.42
N LEU A 12 0.27 4.61 0.48
CA LEU A 12 0.61 4.49 -0.94
C LEU A 12 1.01 5.84 -1.49
N VAL A 13 2.25 5.95 -1.91
CA VAL A 13 2.76 7.10 -2.66
C VAL A 13 2.53 6.79 -4.13
N LEU A 14 1.71 7.60 -4.79
CA LEU A 14 1.26 7.31 -6.15
C LEU A 14 2.03 8.10 -7.19
N VAL A 15 2.41 7.40 -8.25
CA VAL A 15 3.06 8.02 -9.42
C VAL A 15 2.42 7.43 -10.67
N THR A 16 2.58 8.16 -11.78
CA THR A 16 2.24 7.62 -13.10
C THR A 16 3.37 6.74 -13.62
N ALA A 17 3.13 6.06 -14.75
CA ALA A 17 4.13 5.18 -15.35
C ALA A 17 5.42 5.92 -15.72
N ASP A 18 5.32 7.22 -16.03
CA ASP A 18 6.49 8.04 -16.35
C ASP A 18 7.06 8.77 -15.13
N GLY A 19 6.58 8.42 -13.92
CA GLY A 19 7.14 8.94 -12.68
C GLY A 19 6.57 10.25 -12.19
N LYS A 20 5.49 10.73 -12.79
CA LYS A 20 4.85 11.95 -12.33
C LYS A 20 4.14 11.73 -10.99
N PRO A 21 4.42 12.52 -9.96
CA PRO A 21 3.75 12.36 -8.67
C PRO A 21 2.27 12.66 -8.77
N LEU A 22 1.44 11.78 -8.18
CA LEU A 22 0.00 11.99 -8.10
C LEU A 22 -0.48 12.31 -6.70
N GLY A 23 0.27 11.93 -5.67
CA GLY A 23 -0.09 12.19 -4.29
C GLY A 23 0.08 10.95 -3.43
N VAL A 24 -0.48 11.04 -2.22
CA VAL A 24 -0.42 9.97 -1.24
C VAL A 24 -1.85 9.62 -0.84
N LEU A 25 -2.19 8.35 -0.94
CA LEU A 25 -3.49 7.89 -0.46
C LEU A 25 -3.48 7.76 1.07
N PRO A 26 -4.62 8.00 1.71
CA PRO A 26 -4.73 7.70 3.13
C PRO A 26 -4.40 6.24 3.40
N PRO A 27 -3.83 5.92 4.57
CA PRO A 27 -3.47 4.55 4.89
C PRO A 27 -4.66 3.61 4.84
N VAL A 28 -4.43 2.39 4.32
CA VAL A 28 -5.45 1.36 4.26
C VAL A 28 -5.03 0.16 5.09
N PRO A 29 -5.97 -0.49 5.78
CA PRO A 29 -5.65 -1.72 6.50
C PRO A 29 -5.45 -2.86 5.51
N VAL A 30 -4.43 -3.66 5.76
CA VAL A 30 -4.12 -4.84 4.95
C VAL A 30 -4.14 -6.05 5.87
N ALA A 31 -4.92 -7.06 5.51
CA ALA A 31 -5.21 -8.18 6.40
C ALA A 31 -3.98 -9.03 6.72
N THR A 32 -3.04 -9.11 5.81
CA THR A 32 -1.83 -9.91 6.03
C THR A 32 -0.69 -9.05 6.55
N PRO A 33 0.18 -9.58 7.43
CA PRO A 33 1.23 -8.77 8.03
C PRO A 33 2.50 -8.67 7.20
N TRP A 34 2.70 -9.53 6.20
CA TRP A 34 3.99 -9.65 5.52
C TRP A 34 4.17 -8.57 4.47
N TRP A 35 5.22 -7.79 4.58
CA TRP A 35 5.46 -6.62 3.72
C TRP A 35 5.70 -6.99 2.26
N GLN A 36 6.26 -8.16 2.01
CA GLN A 36 6.55 -8.60 0.64
C GLN A 36 5.30 -9.08 -0.10
N GLU A 37 4.20 -9.28 0.60
CA GLU A 37 2.95 -9.68 -0.03
C GLU A 37 2.23 -8.44 -0.52
N VAL A 38 2.32 -8.17 -1.82
CA VAL A 38 1.76 -6.94 -2.38
C VAL A 38 0.35 -7.11 -2.93
N GLU A 39 -0.07 -8.34 -3.25
CA GLU A 39 -1.42 -8.56 -3.77
C GLU A 39 -2.50 -8.08 -2.79
N PRO A 40 -2.40 -8.38 -1.49
CA PRO A 40 -3.38 -7.82 -0.55
C PRO A 40 -3.39 -6.30 -0.49
N VAL A 41 -2.24 -5.65 -0.75
CA VAL A 41 -2.18 -4.18 -0.79
C VAL A 41 -2.95 -3.67 -2.00
N VAL A 42 -2.79 -4.31 -3.15
CA VAL A 42 -3.53 -3.96 -4.37
C VAL A 42 -5.03 -4.10 -4.14
N GLN A 43 -5.44 -5.21 -3.52
CA GLN A 43 -6.85 -5.44 -3.22
C GLN A 43 -7.40 -4.42 -2.24
N ALA A 44 -6.63 -4.06 -1.21
CA ALA A 44 -7.06 -3.07 -0.23
C ALA A 44 -7.23 -1.70 -0.87
N ALA A 45 -6.33 -1.30 -1.76
CA ALA A 45 -6.44 -0.03 -2.47
C ALA A 45 -7.72 0.03 -3.30
N GLN A 46 -8.05 -1.07 -3.98
CA GLN A 46 -9.29 -1.11 -4.76
C GLN A 46 -10.51 -1.05 -3.86
N GLN A 47 -10.52 -1.80 -2.76
CA GLN A 47 -11.67 -1.87 -1.88
C GLN A 47 -11.93 -0.56 -1.14
N HIS A 48 -10.87 0.10 -0.68
CA HIS A 48 -11.01 1.28 0.16
C HIS A 48 -11.00 2.59 -0.61
N HIS A 49 -10.34 2.62 -1.78
CA HIS A 49 -10.19 3.85 -2.55
C HIS A 49 -10.65 3.74 -3.99
N GLY A 50 -11.02 2.54 -4.43
CA GLY A 50 -11.50 2.36 -5.80
C GLY A 50 -10.43 2.56 -6.86
N VAL A 51 -9.17 2.36 -6.53
CA VAL A 51 -8.07 2.57 -7.47
C VAL A 51 -7.38 1.25 -7.78
N GLU A 52 -6.90 1.14 -9.01
CA GLU A 52 -6.09 0.01 -9.44
C GLU A 52 -4.64 0.46 -9.50
N ILE A 53 -3.79 -0.25 -8.77
CA ILE A 53 -2.38 0.11 -8.64
C ILE A 53 -1.48 -1.07 -8.97
N VAL A 54 -0.24 -0.75 -9.33
CA VAL A 54 0.86 -1.70 -9.38
C VAL A 54 1.86 -1.26 -8.32
N VAL A 55 2.16 -2.12 -7.38
CA VAL A 55 3.15 -1.80 -6.35
C VAL A 55 4.53 -1.95 -6.96
N LEU A 56 5.32 -0.89 -6.90
CA LEU A 56 6.65 -0.87 -7.48
C LEU A 56 7.72 -1.28 -6.48
N ARG A 57 7.62 -0.79 -5.25
CA ARG A 57 8.57 -1.16 -4.19
C ARG A 57 8.12 -0.64 -2.84
N LEU A 58 8.70 -1.23 -1.80
CA LEU A 58 8.62 -0.73 -0.44
C LEU A 58 9.60 0.42 -0.27
N ILE A 59 9.16 1.55 0.23
CA ILE A 59 10.03 2.71 0.42
C ILE A 59 10.23 3.10 1.87
N ASP A 60 9.34 2.68 2.78
CA ASP A 60 9.53 2.97 4.19
C ASP A 60 8.71 2.01 5.04
N ALA A 61 9.15 1.81 6.27
CA ALA A 61 8.44 0.98 7.23
C ALA A 61 8.70 1.51 8.63
N ALA A 62 7.65 1.53 9.44
CA ALA A 62 7.74 2.06 10.80
C ALA A 62 8.44 1.10 11.75
N ARG A 63 8.60 -0.17 11.38
CA ARG A 63 9.23 -1.20 12.21
C ARG A 63 10.35 -1.85 11.44
N HIS A 64 11.24 -2.53 12.18
CA HIS A 64 12.35 -3.25 11.56
C HIS A 64 11.96 -4.66 11.12
N ASP A 65 10.97 -5.25 11.78
CA ASP A 65 10.51 -6.60 11.43
C ASP A 65 9.72 -6.54 10.12
N PRO A 66 9.85 -7.55 9.25
CA PRO A 66 9.19 -7.52 7.94
C PRO A 66 7.71 -7.88 8.01
N HIS A 67 7.02 -7.51 9.07
CA HIS A 67 5.59 -7.76 9.21
C HIS A 67 4.96 -6.74 10.14
N GLY A 68 3.69 -6.48 9.92
CA GLY A 68 2.90 -5.58 10.76
C GLY A 68 3.31 -4.12 10.62
N GLY A 69 2.67 -3.26 11.39
CA GLY A 69 2.98 -1.84 11.47
C GLY A 69 2.56 -1.06 10.22
N ARG A 70 3.04 0.16 10.13
CA ARG A 70 2.78 1.02 8.98
C ARG A 70 3.90 0.90 7.97
N VAL A 71 3.51 0.68 6.73
CA VAL A 71 4.44 0.45 5.63
C VAL A 71 4.06 1.38 4.49
N THR A 72 5.04 1.98 3.86
CA THR A 72 4.83 2.89 2.73
C THR A 72 5.37 2.25 1.47
N TYR A 73 4.52 2.17 0.45
CA TYR A 73 4.87 1.63 -0.86
C TYR A 73 4.83 2.72 -1.91
N LEU A 74 5.74 2.60 -2.87
CA LEU A 74 5.63 3.36 -4.11
C LEU A 74 4.75 2.55 -5.07
N ALA A 75 3.72 3.18 -5.59
CA ALA A 75 2.76 2.49 -6.45
C ALA A 75 2.45 3.32 -7.67
N GLU A 76 2.20 2.64 -8.77
CA GLU A 76 1.86 3.26 -10.05
C GLU A 76 0.38 3.12 -10.30
N MET A 77 -0.24 4.18 -10.82
CA MET A 77 -1.59 4.12 -11.34
C MET A 77 -1.71 5.03 -12.56
N ASP A 78 -2.76 4.82 -13.34
CA ASP A 78 -3.05 5.72 -14.45
C ASP A 78 -3.42 7.09 -13.93
N ASP A 79 -2.99 8.13 -14.66
CA ASP A 79 -3.35 9.50 -14.30
C ASP A 79 -4.85 9.69 -14.50
N PRO A 80 -5.62 9.96 -13.42
CA PRO A 80 -7.07 10.10 -13.57
C PRO A 80 -7.46 11.35 -14.34
N ALA A 81 -6.53 12.28 -14.55
CA ALA A 81 -6.79 13.48 -15.34
C ALA A 81 -6.45 13.29 -16.82
N ALA A 82 -5.87 12.15 -17.18
CA ALA A 82 -5.50 11.89 -18.57
C ALA A 82 -6.72 11.54 -19.43
#